data_6d0b2232d836e0ecc97143aaddf48506
#
_entry.id   6d0b2232d836e0ecc97143aaddf48506
#
_cell.length_a   1.000
_cell.length_b   1.000
_cell.length_c   1.000
_cell.angle_alpha   90.00
_cell.angle_beta   90.00
_cell.angle_gamma   90.00
#
_symmetry.space_group_name_H-M   'P 1'
#
loop_
_entity.id
_entity.type
_entity.pdbx_description
1 polymer ?
#
loop_
_entity_poly.entity_id
_entity_poly.type
_entity_poly.pdbx_seq_one_letter_code
_entity_poly.pdbx_strand_id
1 'polypeptide(L)'
;NGIDLAAAKASGLAPALMKRLAFDEGKLADSISGIRQIISLPDPVGKVTLARQLDEGLRLYRVTCPIGVIAMIFEARPDAMIQISSLAVKSGNCAILKGGKETKETNRVLFSLLHEAVTDADLPSEALFQAEQHSEIDELLTCRESVDLIIPRGSNAFVQHIMSRTSIPVMGHADGICHIYVDKDYDMAKAIPIVIDAKTQYTAACNAAETLLVHRDIAKDFLPLSLIHI
;
A
#
# COMPACT_ATOMS: atom_id res chain seq x y z
N ASN A 1 2.85 2.11 20.37
CA ASN A 1 3.90 2.34 19.35
C ASN A 1 5.29 2.57 19.98
N GLY A 2 5.36 3.13 21.22
CA GLY A 2 6.64 3.43 21.87
C GLY A 2 7.59 2.24 22.03
N ILE A 3 7.08 1.03 22.29
CA ILE A 3 7.88 -0.20 22.41
C ILE A 3 8.55 -0.52 21.06
N ASP A 4 7.80 -0.51 19.95
CA ASP A 4 8.33 -0.79 18.61
C ASP A 4 9.38 0.25 18.21
N LEU A 5 9.13 1.54 18.48
CA LEU A 5 10.09 2.62 18.20
C LEU A 5 11.39 2.48 18.99
N ALA A 6 11.30 2.09 20.29
CA ALA A 6 12.48 1.87 21.11
C ALA A 6 13.31 0.67 20.60
N ALA A 7 12.66 -0.42 20.23
CA ALA A 7 13.32 -1.60 19.66
C ALA A 7 13.97 -1.30 18.31
N ALA A 8 13.27 -0.58 17.44
CA ALA A 8 13.78 -0.16 16.13
C ALA A 8 15.01 0.76 16.25
N LYS A 9 14.98 1.70 17.20
CA LYS A 9 16.12 2.58 17.49
C LYS A 9 17.32 1.78 18.00
N ALA A 10 17.10 0.84 18.90
CA ALA A 10 18.15 -0.03 19.44
C ALA A 10 18.80 -0.93 18.37
N SER A 11 18.02 -1.34 17.35
CA SER A 11 18.50 -2.14 16.23
C SER A 11 19.17 -1.32 15.12
N GLY A 12 19.26 0.01 15.26
CA GLY A 12 19.87 0.88 14.26
C GLY A 12 19.05 1.06 12.98
N LEU A 13 17.72 0.98 13.07
CA LEU A 13 16.83 1.15 11.91
C LEU A 13 17.05 2.55 11.28
N ALA A 14 17.11 2.59 9.94
CA ALA A 14 17.34 3.83 9.20
C ALA A 14 16.29 4.91 9.52
N PRO A 15 16.68 6.21 9.60
CA PRO A 15 15.77 7.30 9.98
C PRO A 15 14.49 7.38 9.12
N ALA A 16 14.59 7.10 7.82
CA ALA A 16 13.45 7.08 6.91
C ALA A 16 12.43 5.99 7.29
N LEU A 17 12.89 4.82 7.72
CA LEU A 17 12.04 3.74 8.20
C LEU A 17 11.46 4.05 9.59
N MET A 18 12.24 4.69 10.46
CA MET A 18 11.75 5.17 11.77
C MET A 18 10.56 6.11 11.61
N LYS A 19 10.63 7.05 10.64
CA LYS A 19 9.51 7.96 10.34
C LYS A 19 8.27 7.22 9.85
N ARG A 20 8.42 6.14 9.10
CA ARG A 20 7.30 5.29 8.66
C ARG A 20 6.67 4.51 9.81
N LEU A 21 7.52 4.02 10.72
CA LEU A 21 7.12 3.22 11.88
C LEU A 21 6.35 4.02 12.93
N ALA A 22 6.63 5.31 13.06
CA ALA A 22 5.96 6.18 14.01
C ALA A 22 4.45 6.22 13.72
N PHE A 23 3.64 6.01 14.78
CA PHE A 23 2.18 6.13 14.75
C PHE A 23 1.79 7.10 15.87
N ASP A 24 1.79 8.37 15.53
CA ASP A 24 1.50 9.50 16.40
C ASP A 24 0.03 9.95 16.31
N GLU A 25 -0.31 11.01 17.05
CA GLU A 25 -1.66 11.58 17.05
C GLU A 25 -2.09 12.08 15.65
N GLY A 26 -1.14 12.59 14.85
CA GLY A 26 -1.41 13.02 13.49
C GLY A 26 -1.83 11.84 12.60
N LYS A 27 -1.07 10.75 12.62
CA LYS A 27 -1.41 9.52 11.87
C LYS A 27 -2.69 8.87 12.38
N LEU A 28 -2.97 8.96 13.69
CA LEU A 28 -4.24 8.49 14.23
C LEU A 28 -5.41 9.31 13.67
N ALA A 29 -5.30 10.65 13.68
CA ALA A 29 -6.30 11.53 13.10
C ALA A 29 -6.52 11.28 11.61
N ASP A 30 -5.45 11.10 10.85
CA ASP A 30 -5.49 10.74 9.42
C ASP A 30 -6.19 9.40 9.21
N SER A 31 -5.90 8.40 10.04
CA SER A 31 -6.54 7.08 9.96
C SER A 31 -8.05 7.17 10.22
N ILE A 32 -8.46 7.92 11.24
CA ILE A 32 -9.89 8.18 11.55
C ILE A 32 -10.57 8.91 10.37
N SER A 33 -9.91 9.93 9.81
CA SER A 33 -10.41 10.64 8.63
C SER A 33 -10.55 9.70 7.42
N GLY A 34 -9.56 8.83 7.20
CA GLY A 34 -9.59 7.81 6.15
C GLY A 34 -10.77 6.84 6.29
N ILE A 35 -11.04 6.34 7.50
CA ILE A 35 -12.21 5.49 7.76
C ILE A 35 -13.52 6.24 7.44
N ARG A 36 -13.66 7.49 7.87
CA ARG A 36 -14.84 8.33 7.56
C ARG A 36 -15.03 8.52 6.06
N GLN A 37 -13.94 8.69 5.31
CA GLN A 37 -13.99 8.77 3.85
C GLN A 37 -14.44 7.42 3.24
N ILE A 38 -13.93 6.29 3.72
CA ILE A 38 -14.35 4.94 3.26
C ILE A 38 -15.85 4.73 3.52
N ILE A 39 -16.38 5.18 4.67
CA ILE A 39 -17.81 5.10 4.97
C ILE A 39 -18.64 5.84 3.91
N SER A 40 -18.18 7.02 3.46
CA SER A 40 -18.89 7.83 2.46
C SER A 40 -18.82 7.27 1.04
N LEU A 41 -17.91 6.33 0.74
CA LEU A 41 -17.83 5.71 -0.56
C LEU A 41 -19.06 4.83 -0.84
N PRO A 42 -19.54 4.79 -2.08
CA PRO A 42 -20.61 3.89 -2.47
C PRO A 42 -20.19 2.44 -2.26
N ASP A 43 -21.15 1.57 -1.95
CA ASP A 43 -20.90 0.13 -1.83
C ASP A 43 -20.32 -0.40 -3.15
N PRO A 44 -19.15 -1.07 -3.13
CA PRO A 44 -18.56 -1.62 -4.35
C PRO A 44 -19.20 -2.94 -4.80
N VAL A 45 -19.98 -3.62 -3.94
CA VAL A 45 -20.56 -4.94 -4.20
C VAL A 45 -21.93 -4.82 -4.86
N GLY A 46 -22.26 -5.76 -5.74
CA GLY A 46 -23.57 -5.85 -6.39
C GLY A 46 -23.83 -4.84 -7.49
N LYS A 47 -22.83 -4.04 -7.91
CA LYS A 47 -23.00 -3.07 -8.99
C LYS A 47 -23.02 -3.75 -10.36
N VAL A 48 -24.03 -3.43 -11.16
CA VAL A 48 -24.07 -3.81 -12.57
C VAL A 48 -23.17 -2.85 -13.36
N THR A 49 -22.02 -3.35 -13.82
CA THR A 49 -21.03 -2.56 -14.59
C THR A 49 -21.16 -2.74 -16.10
N LEU A 50 -21.90 -3.76 -16.53
CA LEU A 50 -22.27 -4.03 -17.92
C LEU A 50 -23.63 -4.68 -17.94
N ALA A 51 -24.51 -4.23 -18.84
CA ALA A 51 -25.73 -4.91 -19.22
C ALA A 51 -25.79 -4.93 -20.76
N ARG A 52 -25.94 -6.12 -21.36
CA ARG A 52 -25.93 -6.27 -22.81
C ARG A 52 -26.93 -7.36 -23.21
N GLN A 53 -27.75 -7.08 -24.21
CA GLN A 53 -28.55 -8.10 -24.87
C GLN A 53 -27.70 -8.76 -25.94
N LEU A 54 -27.51 -10.09 -25.83
CA LEU A 54 -26.71 -10.88 -26.77
C LEU A 54 -27.59 -11.43 -27.89
N ASP A 55 -28.84 -11.81 -27.58
CA ASP A 55 -29.83 -12.30 -28.50
C ASP A 55 -31.24 -12.06 -27.90
N GLU A 56 -32.28 -12.38 -28.65
CA GLU A 56 -33.67 -12.29 -28.16
C GLU A 56 -33.86 -13.20 -26.92
N GLY A 57 -34.25 -12.58 -25.80
CA GLY A 57 -34.40 -13.26 -24.52
C GLY A 57 -33.09 -13.55 -23.76
N LEU A 58 -31.89 -13.33 -24.35
CA LEU A 58 -30.59 -13.57 -23.72
C LEU A 58 -29.90 -12.25 -23.28
N ARG A 59 -29.81 -12.00 -21.98
CA ARG A 59 -29.19 -10.83 -21.40
C ARG A 59 -27.96 -11.21 -20.58
N LEU A 60 -26.85 -10.51 -20.80
CA LEU A 60 -25.61 -10.62 -20.03
C LEU A 60 -25.51 -9.45 -19.07
N TYR A 61 -25.19 -9.74 -17.81
CA TYR A 61 -24.87 -8.75 -16.80
C TYR A 61 -23.48 -9.04 -16.23
N ARG A 62 -22.68 -7.98 -16.04
CA ARG A 62 -21.46 -8.05 -15.24
C ARG A 62 -21.72 -7.35 -13.92
N VAL A 63 -21.71 -8.11 -12.84
CA VAL A 63 -21.99 -7.64 -11.48
C VAL A 63 -20.73 -7.76 -10.65
N THR A 64 -20.40 -6.72 -9.87
CA THR A 64 -19.26 -6.75 -8.96
C THR A 64 -19.55 -7.64 -7.75
N CYS A 65 -18.57 -8.42 -7.30
CA CYS A 65 -18.63 -9.27 -6.11
C CYS A 65 -17.32 -9.14 -5.31
N PRO A 66 -17.28 -9.55 -4.05
CA PRO A 66 -16.02 -9.68 -3.31
C PRO A 66 -15.03 -10.60 -4.03
N ILE A 67 -13.75 -10.37 -3.81
CA ILE A 67 -12.67 -11.25 -4.29
C ILE A 67 -12.67 -12.55 -3.50
N GLY A 68 -12.85 -12.44 -2.18
CA GLY A 68 -12.82 -13.54 -1.24
C GLY A 68 -11.86 -13.27 -0.09
N VAL A 69 -10.90 -14.17 0.14
CA VAL A 69 -9.87 -14.05 1.17
C VAL A 69 -8.60 -13.42 0.59
N ILE A 70 -8.23 -12.25 1.10
CA ILE A 70 -7.08 -11.49 0.64
C ILE A 70 -5.98 -11.53 1.70
N ALA A 71 -4.81 -12.04 1.34
CA ALA A 71 -3.63 -11.98 2.21
C ALA A 71 -2.81 -10.72 1.93
N MET A 72 -2.69 -9.86 2.94
CA MET A 72 -1.95 -8.61 2.88
C MET A 72 -0.67 -8.72 3.70
N ILE A 73 0.49 -8.67 3.02
CA ILE A 73 1.80 -8.72 3.66
C ILE A 73 2.44 -7.35 3.54
N PHE A 74 2.72 -6.68 4.66
CA PHE A 74 3.20 -5.29 4.65
C PHE A 74 4.26 -5.03 5.73
N GLU A 75 5.13 -4.05 5.49
CA GLU A 75 6.26 -3.70 6.35
C GLU A 75 6.13 -2.25 6.85
N ALA A 76 6.67 -1.99 8.06
CA ALA A 76 6.95 -0.66 8.62
C ALA A 76 5.83 0.40 8.53
N ARG A 77 4.55 -0.01 8.46
CA ARG A 77 3.39 0.90 8.35
C ARG A 77 2.21 0.44 9.20
N PRO A 78 2.15 0.82 10.47
CA PRO A 78 1.02 0.43 11.34
C PRO A 78 -0.33 0.95 10.82
N ASP A 79 -0.36 2.17 10.25
CA ASP A 79 -1.52 2.79 9.62
C ASP A 79 -2.12 1.95 8.48
N ALA A 80 -1.30 1.19 7.78
CA ALA A 80 -1.75 0.31 6.70
C ALA A 80 -2.73 -0.77 7.20
N MET A 81 -2.54 -1.28 8.42
CA MET A 81 -3.47 -2.26 9.00
C MET A 81 -4.90 -1.72 9.08
N ILE A 82 -5.08 -0.48 9.50
CA ILE A 82 -6.39 0.17 9.62
C ILE A 82 -7.03 0.35 8.24
N GLN A 83 -6.26 0.87 7.29
CA GLN A 83 -6.77 1.12 5.93
C GLN A 83 -7.16 -0.18 5.22
N ILE A 84 -6.29 -1.19 5.29
CA ILE A 84 -6.51 -2.50 4.65
C ILE A 84 -7.76 -3.17 5.22
N SER A 85 -7.88 -3.24 6.56
CA SER A 85 -9.01 -3.86 7.23
C SER A 85 -10.32 -3.15 6.88
N SER A 86 -10.33 -1.81 6.90
CA SER A 86 -11.51 -1.02 6.56
C SER A 86 -11.94 -1.22 5.11
N LEU A 87 -11.00 -1.30 4.17
CA LEU A 87 -11.29 -1.56 2.76
C LEU A 87 -11.75 -2.99 2.51
N ALA A 88 -11.16 -3.97 3.21
CA ALA A 88 -11.59 -5.37 3.12
C ALA A 88 -13.04 -5.51 3.58
N VAL A 89 -13.37 -5.02 4.76
CA VAL A 89 -14.75 -5.03 5.30
C VAL A 89 -15.70 -4.29 4.34
N LYS A 90 -15.35 -3.08 3.88
CA LYS A 90 -16.20 -2.29 2.96
C LYS A 90 -16.48 -3.00 1.64
N SER A 91 -15.56 -3.82 1.18
CA SER A 91 -15.68 -4.56 -0.09
C SER A 91 -16.16 -6.01 0.08
N GLY A 92 -16.56 -6.40 1.30
CA GLY A 92 -17.07 -7.73 1.61
C GLY A 92 -16.03 -8.84 1.52
N ASN A 93 -14.73 -8.50 1.63
CA ASN A 93 -13.63 -9.46 1.62
C ASN A 93 -13.19 -9.80 3.04
N CYS A 94 -12.66 -11.02 3.22
CA CYS A 94 -11.87 -11.35 4.40
C CYS A 94 -10.41 -10.95 4.18
N ALA A 95 -9.71 -10.58 5.26
CA ALA A 95 -8.31 -10.20 5.18
C ALA A 95 -7.44 -10.96 6.18
N ILE A 96 -6.36 -11.56 5.67
CA ILE A 96 -5.25 -12.07 6.48
C ILE A 96 -4.17 -11.00 6.48
N LEU A 97 -3.85 -10.46 7.66
CA LEU A 97 -2.98 -9.30 7.85
C LEU A 97 -1.65 -9.75 8.43
N LYS A 98 -0.58 -9.64 7.65
CA LYS A 98 0.78 -9.97 8.08
C LYS A 98 1.65 -8.71 8.06
N GLY A 99 1.79 -8.08 9.21
CA GLY A 99 2.71 -6.94 9.40
C GLY A 99 4.16 -7.36 9.61
N GLY A 100 5.09 -6.41 9.44
CA GLY A 100 6.50 -6.58 9.76
C GLY A 100 6.75 -6.76 11.25
N LYS A 101 7.87 -7.39 11.60
CA LYS A 101 8.28 -7.62 13.00
C LYS A 101 8.51 -6.33 13.78
N GLU A 102 8.89 -5.28 13.07
CA GLU A 102 9.19 -3.93 13.62
C GLU A 102 7.94 -3.17 14.08
N THR A 103 6.74 -3.63 13.68
CA THR A 103 5.45 -3.03 14.07
C THR A 103 4.60 -3.95 14.94
N LYS A 104 5.20 -5.01 15.49
CA LYS A 104 4.48 -6.12 16.12
C LYS A 104 3.53 -5.68 17.23
N GLU A 105 4.01 -4.89 18.19
CA GLU A 105 3.20 -4.49 19.36
C GLU A 105 2.13 -3.45 18.96
N THR A 106 2.45 -2.56 18.04
CA THR A 106 1.47 -1.59 17.51
C THR A 106 0.36 -2.32 16.72
N ASN A 107 0.74 -3.23 15.84
CA ASN A 107 -0.21 -4.00 15.03
C ASN A 107 -1.13 -4.86 15.90
N ARG A 108 -0.61 -5.45 16.98
CA ARG A 108 -1.41 -6.25 17.91
C ARG A 108 -2.51 -5.44 18.55
N VAL A 109 -2.20 -4.23 19.01
CA VAL A 109 -3.20 -3.31 19.60
C VAL A 109 -4.22 -2.86 18.56
N LEU A 110 -3.75 -2.43 17.38
CA LEU A 110 -4.65 -1.99 16.30
C LEU A 110 -5.56 -3.12 15.83
N PHE A 111 -5.03 -4.33 15.69
CA PHE A 111 -5.82 -5.49 15.31
C PHE A 111 -6.89 -5.83 16.35
N SER A 112 -6.56 -5.79 17.65
CA SER A 112 -7.54 -6.02 18.71
C SER A 112 -8.73 -5.06 18.62
N LEU A 113 -8.46 -3.76 18.40
CA LEU A 113 -9.53 -2.76 18.23
C LEU A 113 -10.37 -2.98 16.97
N LEU A 114 -9.72 -3.35 15.86
CA LEU A 114 -10.43 -3.64 14.60
C LEU A 114 -11.29 -4.89 14.72
N HIS A 115 -10.78 -5.94 15.36
CA HIS A 115 -11.48 -7.19 15.58
C HIS A 115 -12.69 -6.99 16.52
N GLU A 116 -12.54 -6.20 17.59
CA GLU A 116 -13.64 -5.80 18.47
C GLU A 116 -14.71 -5.06 17.68
N ALA A 117 -14.33 -4.06 16.88
CA ALA A 117 -15.27 -3.30 16.06
C ALA A 117 -16.04 -4.16 15.02
N VAL A 118 -15.37 -5.17 14.44
CA VAL A 118 -16.00 -6.13 13.51
C VAL A 118 -17.03 -6.98 14.25
N THR A 119 -16.68 -7.44 15.45
CA THR A 119 -17.56 -8.27 16.30
C THR A 119 -18.76 -7.47 16.80
N ASP A 120 -18.55 -6.22 17.23
CA ASP A 120 -19.61 -5.31 17.69
C ASP A 120 -20.60 -4.94 16.57
N ALA A 121 -20.15 -5.03 15.33
CA ALA A 121 -21.01 -4.81 14.14
C ALA A 121 -21.73 -6.08 13.65
N ASP A 122 -21.75 -7.16 14.45
CA ASP A 122 -22.36 -8.46 14.09
C ASP A 122 -21.78 -9.07 12.79
N LEU A 123 -20.52 -8.71 12.44
CA LEU A 123 -19.81 -9.35 11.33
C LEU A 123 -19.06 -10.61 11.84
N PRO A 124 -18.77 -11.57 10.95
CA PRO A 124 -17.98 -12.76 11.34
C PRO A 124 -16.62 -12.35 11.93
N SER A 125 -16.29 -12.88 13.09
CA SER A 125 -14.99 -12.61 13.76
C SER A 125 -13.79 -12.98 12.88
N GLU A 126 -13.98 -13.99 12.02
CA GLU A 126 -12.99 -14.49 11.06
C GLU A 126 -12.83 -13.60 9.81
N ALA A 127 -13.62 -12.53 9.67
CA ALA A 127 -13.47 -11.59 8.56
C ALA A 127 -12.07 -10.94 8.55
N LEU A 128 -11.44 -10.78 9.72
CA LEU A 128 -10.08 -10.31 9.86
C LEU A 128 -9.25 -11.32 10.66
N PHE A 129 -8.08 -11.66 10.16
CA PHE A 129 -7.11 -12.54 10.81
C PHE A 129 -5.73 -11.88 10.83
N GLN A 130 -5.03 -11.94 11.97
CA GLN A 130 -3.66 -11.44 12.09
C GLN A 130 -2.67 -12.61 12.16
N ALA A 131 -1.75 -12.69 11.19
CA ALA A 131 -0.59 -13.54 11.23
C ALA A 131 0.58 -12.78 11.88
N GLU A 132 1.20 -13.37 12.92
CA GLU A 132 2.28 -12.71 13.67
C GLU A 132 3.67 -13.26 13.33
N GLN A 133 3.79 -14.58 13.09
CA GLN A 133 5.06 -15.26 12.92
C GLN A 133 5.56 -15.23 11.47
N HIS A 134 6.86 -15.26 11.30
CA HIS A 134 7.44 -15.25 9.93
C HIS A 134 7.18 -16.58 9.19
N SER A 135 7.17 -17.71 9.92
CA SER A 135 6.83 -19.03 9.37
C SER A 135 5.43 -19.10 8.77
N GLU A 136 4.49 -18.30 9.27
CA GLU A 136 3.13 -18.23 8.75
C GLU A 136 3.07 -17.68 7.32
N ILE A 137 4.10 -16.96 6.86
CA ILE A 137 4.18 -16.54 5.44
C ILE A 137 4.35 -17.76 4.54
N ASP A 138 5.27 -18.67 4.88
CA ASP A 138 5.52 -19.85 4.05
C ASP A 138 4.29 -20.77 4.02
N GLU A 139 3.58 -20.92 5.13
CA GLU A 139 2.30 -21.64 5.18
C GLU A 139 1.24 -20.95 4.31
N LEU A 140 1.09 -19.63 4.44
CA LEU A 140 0.14 -18.84 3.67
C LEU A 140 0.35 -18.99 2.15
N LEU A 141 1.60 -19.05 1.68
CA LEU A 141 1.93 -19.21 0.27
C LEU A 141 1.46 -20.56 -0.31
N THR A 142 1.16 -21.54 0.53
CA THR A 142 0.64 -22.86 0.13
C THR A 142 -0.87 -22.99 0.20
N CYS A 143 -1.57 -22.03 0.81
CA CYS A 143 -3.01 -22.06 1.09
C CYS A 143 -3.88 -21.73 -0.14
N ARG A 144 -3.59 -22.33 -1.31
CA ARG A 144 -4.28 -22.03 -2.56
C ARG A 144 -5.80 -22.23 -2.52
N GLU A 145 -6.26 -23.20 -1.75
CA GLU A 145 -7.69 -23.52 -1.65
C GLU A 145 -8.46 -22.56 -0.72
N SER A 146 -7.74 -21.73 0.05
CA SER A 146 -8.33 -20.87 1.08
C SER A 146 -7.99 -19.39 0.91
N VAL A 147 -7.07 -19.03 0.01
CA VAL A 147 -6.64 -17.66 -0.24
C VAL A 147 -6.77 -17.35 -1.72
N ASP A 148 -7.55 -16.32 -2.03
CA ASP A 148 -7.87 -15.94 -3.41
C ASP A 148 -6.86 -14.95 -4.00
N LEU A 149 -6.23 -14.13 -3.17
CA LEU A 149 -5.29 -13.09 -3.61
C LEU A 149 -4.25 -12.79 -2.55
N ILE A 150 -2.99 -12.62 -2.96
CA ILE A 150 -1.93 -12.09 -2.10
C ILE A 150 -1.52 -10.71 -2.59
N ILE A 151 -1.44 -9.73 -1.69
CA ILE A 151 -0.96 -8.36 -1.98
C ILE A 151 0.25 -8.07 -1.09
N PRO A 152 1.46 -8.33 -1.56
CA PRO A 152 2.67 -8.01 -0.82
C PRO A 152 3.03 -6.51 -0.96
N ARG A 153 3.52 -5.92 0.12
CA ARG A 153 4.07 -4.57 0.20
C ARG A 153 5.42 -4.61 0.89
N GLY A 154 6.47 -4.31 0.18
CA GLY A 154 7.86 -4.34 0.66
C GLY A 154 8.83 -4.04 -0.47
N SER A 155 10.08 -4.48 -0.35
CA SER A 155 11.08 -4.35 -1.41
C SER A 155 10.71 -5.19 -2.64
N ASN A 156 11.21 -4.79 -3.82
CA ASN A 156 11.01 -5.56 -5.05
C ASN A 156 11.49 -7.01 -4.90
N ALA A 157 12.65 -7.22 -4.30
CA ALA A 157 13.18 -8.56 -4.03
C ALA A 157 12.21 -9.42 -3.19
N PHE A 158 11.57 -8.83 -2.19
CA PHE A 158 10.58 -9.49 -1.35
C PHE A 158 9.32 -9.86 -2.17
N VAL A 159 8.82 -8.92 -2.97
CA VAL A 159 7.65 -9.16 -3.83
C VAL A 159 7.93 -10.28 -4.84
N GLN A 160 9.09 -10.25 -5.50
CA GLN A 160 9.52 -11.30 -6.43
C GLN A 160 9.69 -12.67 -5.73
N HIS A 161 10.20 -12.67 -4.50
CA HIS A 161 10.31 -13.88 -3.69
C HIS A 161 8.92 -14.50 -3.42
N ILE A 162 7.93 -13.71 -3.04
CA ILE A 162 6.54 -14.16 -2.87
C ILE A 162 5.99 -14.73 -4.17
N MET A 163 6.11 -13.96 -5.27
CA MET A 163 5.58 -14.36 -6.59
C MET A 163 6.19 -15.68 -7.10
N SER A 164 7.45 -15.94 -6.79
CA SER A 164 8.13 -17.17 -7.23
C SER A 164 7.78 -18.42 -6.42
N ARG A 165 7.12 -18.25 -5.25
CA ARG A 165 6.87 -19.34 -4.29
C ARG A 165 5.42 -19.76 -4.14
N THR A 166 4.49 -19.08 -4.81
CA THR A 166 3.08 -19.40 -4.69
C THR A 166 2.41 -19.55 -6.05
N SER A 167 1.35 -20.35 -6.10
CA SER A 167 0.43 -20.42 -7.23
C SER A 167 -0.85 -19.59 -7.00
N ILE A 168 -0.98 -18.97 -5.84
CA ILE A 168 -2.06 -18.03 -5.56
C ILE A 168 -1.82 -16.76 -6.40
N PRO A 169 -2.84 -16.14 -6.99
CA PRO A 169 -2.68 -14.85 -7.66
C PRO A 169 -2.01 -13.83 -6.75
N VAL A 170 -0.98 -13.14 -7.26
CA VAL A 170 -0.25 -12.10 -6.51
C VAL A 170 -0.41 -10.77 -7.23
N MET A 171 -0.95 -9.77 -6.52
CA MET A 171 -0.94 -8.39 -6.97
C MET A 171 0.35 -7.71 -6.47
N GLY A 172 1.44 -8.00 -7.17
CA GLY A 172 2.74 -7.38 -6.90
C GLY A 172 2.86 -6.00 -7.55
N HIS A 173 3.96 -5.33 -7.24
CA HIS A 173 4.36 -4.12 -7.93
C HIS A 173 5.77 -4.29 -8.48
N ALA A 174 6.07 -3.61 -9.60
CA ALA A 174 7.44 -3.41 -10.07
C ALA A 174 8.01 -2.12 -9.47
N ASP A 175 9.32 -1.91 -9.63
CA ASP A 175 9.96 -0.66 -9.25
C ASP A 175 9.37 0.51 -10.05
N GLY A 176 9.02 1.59 -9.36
CA GLY A 176 8.64 2.84 -10.00
C GLY A 176 9.91 3.60 -10.38
N ILE A 177 10.21 3.73 -11.66
CA ILE A 177 11.30 4.57 -12.16
C ILE A 177 10.68 5.85 -12.72
N CYS A 178 10.57 6.87 -11.87
CA CYS A 178 9.92 8.12 -12.23
C CYS A 178 10.86 9.02 -13.01
N HIS A 179 10.38 9.54 -14.13
CA HIS A 179 11.16 10.37 -15.04
C HIS A 179 10.61 11.79 -15.06
N ILE A 180 11.51 12.76 -15.13
CA ILE A 180 11.21 14.16 -15.46
C ILE A 180 11.91 14.49 -16.77
N TYR A 181 11.17 15.04 -17.73
CA TYR A 181 11.76 15.58 -18.96
C TYR A 181 11.66 17.10 -18.98
N VAL A 182 12.77 17.77 -19.18
CA VAL A 182 12.86 19.22 -19.36
C VAL A 182 13.16 19.51 -20.83
N ASP A 183 12.19 20.06 -21.54
CA ASP A 183 12.31 20.41 -22.95
C ASP A 183 13.03 21.75 -23.13
N LYS A 184 13.43 22.06 -24.37
CA LYS A 184 14.13 23.31 -24.73
C LYS A 184 13.31 24.58 -24.42
N ASP A 185 11.99 24.51 -24.59
CA ASP A 185 11.05 25.57 -24.31
C ASP A 185 10.53 25.48 -22.87
N TYR A 186 11.38 25.81 -21.89
CA TYR A 186 11.08 25.69 -20.46
C TYR A 186 11.22 27.04 -19.74
N ASP A 187 10.51 27.18 -18.64
CA ASP A 187 10.68 28.29 -17.69
C ASP A 187 11.65 27.81 -16.57
N MET A 188 12.86 28.38 -16.58
CA MET A 188 13.91 28.03 -15.62
C MET A 188 13.47 28.24 -14.17
N ALA A 189 12.76 29.33 -13.89
CA ALA A 189 12.32 29.66 -12.53
C ALA A 189 11.30 28.66 -11.97
N LYS A 190 10.61 27.93 -12.84
CA LYS A 190 9.67 26.86 -12.47
C LYS A 190 10.33 25.48 -12.51
N ALA A 191 11.10 25.20 -13.56
CA ALA A 191 11.63 23.85 -13.78
C ALA A 191 12.62 23.40 -12.71
N ILE A 192 13.50 24.27 -12.25
CA ILE A 192 14.50 23.94 -11.22
C ILE A 192 13.82 23.57 -9.90
N PRO A 193 12.95 24.39 -9.30
CA PRO A 193 12.24 24.01 -8.08
C PRO A 193 11.43 22.71 -8.21
N ILE A 194 10.77 22.47 -9.35
CA ILE A 194 10.01 21.24 -9.60
C ILE A 194 10.93 20.01 -9.57
N VAL A 195 12.08 20.05 -10.24
CA VAL A 195 13.05 18.95 -10.28
C VAL A 195 13.60 18.65 -8.88
N ILE A 196 13.98 19.71 -8.16
CA ILE A 196 14.51 19.58 -6.79
C ILE A 196 13.44 18.99 -5.87
N ASP A 197 12.23 19.55 -5.86
CA ASP A 197 11.13 19.07 -5.01
C ASP A 197 10.79 17.60 -5.31
N ALA A 198 10.62 17.25 -6.59
CA ALA A 198 10.31 15.90 -7.01
C ALA A 198 11.35 14.85 -6.58
N LYS A 199 12.62 15.27 -6.40
CA LYS A 199 13.67 14.37 -5.89
C LYS A 199 13.79 14.38 -4.38
N THR A 200 13.66 15.55 -3.74
CA THR A 200 14.13 15.74 -2.35
C THR A 200 13.04 15.80 -1.31
N GLN A 201 11.79 16.13 -1.70
CA GLN A 201 10.66 16.26 -0.78
C GLN A 201 10.45 14.99 0.07
N TYR A 202 10.45 13.84 -0.59
CA TYR A 202 10.31 12.55 0.08
C TYR A 202 11.00 11.42 -0.69
N THR A 203 12.31 11.32 -0.52
CA THR A 203 13.19 10.39 -1.25
C THR A 203 12.84 8.90 -1.08
N ALA A 204 12.13 8.54 -0.01
CA ALA A 204 11.71 7.16 0.25
C ALA A 204 10.35 6.78 -0.40
N ALA A 205 9.72 7.70 -1.13
CA ALA A 205 8.49 7.43 -1.85
C ALA A 205 8.80 6.79 -3.22
N CYS A 206 7.94 5.85 -3.64
CA CYS A 206 8.07 5.17 -4.95
C CYS A 206 7.81 6.10 -6.15
N ASN A 207 7.32 7.31 -5.92
CA ASN A 207 7.09 8.34 -6.93
C ASN A 207 8.12 9.49 -6.86
N ALA A 208 9.18 9.38 -6.04
CA ALA A 208 10.31 10.30 -6.10
C ALA A 208 11.02 10.16 -7.46
N ALA A 209 11.44 11.28 -8.04
CA ALA A 209 12.11 11.26 -9.34
C ALA A 209 13.47 10.53 -9.25
N GLU A 210 13.72 9.63 -10.21
CA GLU A 210 14.97 8.87 -10.31
C GLU A 210 15.77 9.23 -11.56
N THR A 211 15.07 9.60 -12.64
CA THR A 211 15.70 9.94 -13.91
C THR A 211 15.32 11.35 -14.32
N LEU A 212 16.34 12.18 -14.56
CA LEU A 212 16.20 13.51 -15.14
C LEU A 212 16.67 13.48 -16.59
N LEU A 213 15.74 13.69 -17.52
CA LEU A 213 15.99 13.82 -18.96
C LEU A 213 15.97 15.32 -19.32
N VAL A 214 17.01 15.80 -19.95
CA VAL A 214 17.15 17.21 -20.32
C VAL A 214 17.42 17.32 -21.83
N HIS A 215 16.68 18.21 -22.50
CA HIS A 215 16.93 18.47 -23.93
C HIS A 215 18.39 18.92 -24.16
N ARG A 216 19.04 18.39 -25.21
CA ARG A 216 20.48 18.58 -25.48
C ARG A 216 20.89 20.05 -25.50
N ASP A 217 20.09 20.91 -26.08
CA ASP A 217 20.43 22.31 -26.31
C ASP A 217 20.50 23.12 -25.02
N ILE A 218 19.82 22.70 -23.95
CA ILE A 218 19.75 23.38 -22.66
C ILE A 218 20.56 22.66 -21.58
N ALA A 219 21.07 21.47 -21.85
CA ALA A 219 21.68 20.63 -20.83
C ALA A 219 22.90 21.29 -20.13
N LYS A 220 23.71 22.06 -20.88
CA LYS A 220 24.89 22.74 -20.33
C LYS A 220 24.55 23.81 -19.30
N ASP A 221 23.40 24.48 -19.48
CA ASP A 221 22.97 25.58 -18.59
C ASP A 221 22.07 25.03 -17.47
N PHE A 222 21.24 24.06 -17.76
CA PHE A 222 20.26 23.53 -16.81
C PHE A 222 20.87 22.58 -15.77
N LEU A 223 21.72 21.62 -16.19
CA LEU A 223 22.25 20.59 -15.29
C LEU A 223 23.07 21.16 -14.13
N PRO A 224 24.00 22.12 -14.32
CA PRO A 224 24.73 22.68 -13.19
C PRO A 224 23.81 23.32 -12.15
N LEU A 225 22.76 24.01 -12.58
CA LEU A 225 21.82 24.69 -11.70
C LEU A 225 20.90 23.75 -10.94
N SER A 226 20.52 22.62 -11.52
CA SER A 226 19.66 21.61 -10.86
C SER A 226 20.46 20.73 -9.91
N LEU A 227 21.68 20.31 -10.29
CA LEU A 227 22.49 19.35 -9.53
C LEU A 227 23.18 19.94 -8.29
N ILE A 228 23.42 21.24 -8.23
CA ILE A 228 23.99 21.88 -7.02
C ILE A 228 23.03 21.87 -5.83
N HIS A 229 21.75 21.55 -6.03
CA HIS A 229 20.71 21.51 -5.00
C HIS A 229 20.28 20.09 -4.61
N ILE A 230 20.82 19.07 -5.28
CA ILE A 230 20.59 17.66 -5.05
C ILE A 230 21.91 17.02 -4.61
#